data_df0c34a4d3515440754777842378a803
#
_entry.id   df0c34a4d3515440754777842378a803
#
_cell.length_a   1.000
_cell.length_b   1.000
_cell.length_c   1.000
_cell.angle_alpha   90.00
_cell.angle_beta   90.00
_cell.angle_gamma   90.00
#
_symmetry.space_group_name_H-M   'P 1'
#
loop_
_entity.id
_entity.type
_entity.pdbx_description
1 polymer ?
#
loop_
_entity_poly.entity_id
_entity_poly.type
_entity_poly.pdbx_seq_one_letter_code
_entity_poly.pdbx_strand_id
1 'polypeptide(L)'
;MQRRLTLLLMAALCAASCGSEDDTTPTTPTSGARLAIAPQPDFLTVGSSVVLEARLTEGTSPPHVVAADWASADGRVAAVDRSGRVSALAPGTTTIRATFGADTAALAMRTAPDFAGTWTGNRRVTACLHPRPEVCAAAYPTNRIAATTLVLTQARDRVSGTLSLSPPLTSPSSAVSGTIAELGNLTLDGTIISTPSSGASTTLGTLADCRVEIEPGTGILRGSFAEAHTDADGTSWRVSWEIQGLTRTR
;
A
#
# COMPACT_ATOMS: atom_id res chain seq x y z
N MET A 1 -28.73 54.15 -11.90
CA MET A 1 -29.51 54.88 -10.88
C MET A 1 -28.70 54.92 -9.59
N GLN A 2 -28.20 56.09 -9.29
CA GLN A 2 -27.46 56.45 -8.08
C GLN A 2 -28.42 56.54 -6.89
N ARG A 3 -27.96 56.11 -5.70
CA ARG A 3 -28.30 56.81 -4.45
C ARG A 3 -27.14 56.68 -3.46
N ARG A 4 -26.47 57.78 -3.26
CA ARG A 4 -25.62 58.16 -2.12
C ARG A 4 -26.53 58.46 -0.90
N LEU A 5 -26.03 58.28 0.30
CA LEU A 5 -26.27 59.12 1.49
C LEU A 5 -25.36 58.52 2.63
N THR A 6 -24.35 59.20 3.02
CA THR A 6 -24.16 60.34 3.93
C THR A 6 -23.83 59.92 5.36
N LEU A 7 -22.68 60.32 5.73
CA LEU A 7 -21.92 60.51 6.96
C LEU A 7 -22.77 60.92 8.17
N LEU A 8 -22.47 60.40 9.35
CA LEU A 8 -22.63 61.13 10.61
C LEU A 8 -21.49 60.74 11.58
N LEU A 9 -20.67 61.74 11.81
CA LEU A 9 -19.58 61.83 12.79
C LEU A 9 -20.21 62.22 14.14
N MET A 10 -19.92 61.44 15.22
CA MET A 10 -20.08 61.92 16.59
C MET A 10 -18.86 61.62 17.40
N ALA A 11 -18.13 62.67 17.70
CA ALA A 11 -17.08 62.70 18.71
C ALA A 11 -17.73 62.82 20.10
N ALA A 12 -17.29 61.98 21.04
CA ALA A 12 -17.49 62.23 22.48
C ALA A 12 -16.18 61.97 23.22
N LEU A 13 -15.57 63.03 23.69
CA LEU A 13 -14.54 63.05 24.73
C LEU A 13 -15.16 62.62 26.05
N CYS A 14 -14.51 61.71 26.81
CA CYS A 14 -14.52 61.74 28.28
C CYS A 14 -13.38 60.97 28.88
N ALA A 15 -12.53 61.72 29.56
CA ALA A 15 -11.92 61.49 30.86
C ALA A 15 -11.04 60.24 31.14
N ALA A 16 -9.80 60.54 31.35
CA ALA A 16 -8.81 59.72 32.05
C ALA A 16 -9.30 59.30 33.44
N SER A 17 -9.23 57.96 33.70
CA SER A 17 -9.20 57.41 35.04
C SER A 17 -7.96 56.53 35.14
N CYS A 18 -6.98 56.96 35.91
CA CYS A 18 -5.89 56.12 36.41
C CYS A 18 -6.48 55.00 37.28
N GLY A 19 -6.43 53.79 36.81
CA GLY A 19 -6.68 52.58 37.59
C GLY A 19 -5.48 51.68 37.46
N SER A 20 -4.98 51.21 38.61
CA SER A 20 -3.85 50.39 38.89
C SER A 20 -3.53 49.35 37.81
N GLU A 21 -2.28 49.32 37.39
CA GLU A 21 -1.70 48.22 36.60
C GLU A 21 -1.64 46.97 37.49
N ASP A 22 -2.67 46.12 37.40
CA ASP A 22 -2.50 44.73 37.74
C ASP A 22 -1.64 44.13 36.63
N ASP A 23 -0.37 44.01 36.95
CA ASP A 23 0.64 43.27 36.15
C ASP A 23 0.29 41.77 36.18
N THR A 24 -0.79 41.41 35.53
CA THR A 24 -1.04 40.01 35.14
C THR A 24 -0.14 39.72 33.95
N THR A 25 1.14 39.45 34.23
CA THR A 25 2.00 38.71 33.31
C THR A 25 1.20 37.53 32.78
N PRO A 26 1.04 37.39 31.46
CA PRO A 26 0.40 36.23 30.87
C PRO A 26 1.29 35.04 31.28
N THR A 27 0.80 34.24 32.18
CA THR A 27 1.42 32.96 32.55
C THR A 27 1.44 32.16 31.25
N THR A 28 2.60 32.09 30.59
CA THR A 28 2.85 31.16 29.51
C THR A 28 2.35 29.80 29.99
N PRO A 29 1.46 29.10 29.28
CA PRO A 29 1.01 27.81 29.74
C PRO A 29 2.25 26.94 29.89
N THR A 30 2.50 26.53 31.14
CA THR A 30 3.53 25.57 31.49
C THR A 30 3.41 24.41 30.50
N SER A 31 4.50 24.11 29.83
CA SER A 31 4.61 23.01 28.88
C SER A 31 3.95 21.77 29.50
N GLY A 32 2.73 21.47 29.04
CA GLY A 32 1.96 20.32 29.49
C GLY A 32 2.71 19.02 29.20
N ALA A 33 2.37 17.98 29.90
CA ALA A 33 2.86 16.65 29.61
C ALA A 33 2.55 16.29 28.14
N ARG A 34 3.46 15.60 27.47
CA ARG A 34 3.32 15.18 26.08
C ARG A 34 3.49 13.66 25.99
N LEU A 35 2.44 13.00 25.54
CA LEU A 35 2.49 11.57 25.23
C LEU A 35 2.97 11.35 23.78
N ALA A 36 3.83 10.34 23.57
CA ALA A 36 4.30 9.90 22.27
C ALA A 36 4.28 8.38 22.20
N ILE A 37 4.17 7.84 20.99
CA ILE A 37 4.29 6.40 20.72
C ILE A 37 5.65 6.12 20.09
N ALA A 38 6.35 5.06 20.54
CA ALA A 38 7.61 4.60 19.99
C ALA A 38 7.69 3.05 20.03
N PRO A 39 8.33 2.39 19.03
CA PRO A 39 8.72 2.96 17.74
C PRO A 39 7.52 3.46 16.94
N GLN A 40 7.75 4.13 15.82
CA GLN A 40 6.68 4.63 14.93
C GLN A 40 6.70 3.89 13.57
N PRO A 41 6.38 2.58 13.52
CA PRO A 41 6.23 1.89 12.25
C PRO A 41 4.96 2.40 11.57
N ASP A 42 5.08 2.83 10.34
CA ASP A 42 3.96 3.28 9.52
C ASP A 42 3.42 2.17 8.60
N PHE A 43 4.10 1.00 8.58
CA PHE A 43 3.76 -0.14 7.74
C PHE A 43 4.06 -1.47 8.45
N LEU A 44 3.12 -2.43 8.31
CA LEU A 44 3.29 -3.83 8.71
C LEU A 44 2.79 -4.77 7.62
N THR A 45 3.42 -5.93 7.47
CA THR A 45 2.86 -7.03 6.67
C THR A 45 1.82 -7.80 7.48
N VAL A 46 0.76 -8.22 6.84
CA VAL A 46 -0.28 -9.07 7.47
C VAL A 46 0.37 -10.32 8.06
N GLY A 47 -0.02 -10.65 9.29
CA GLY A 47 0.58 -11.74 10.08
C GLY A 47 1.79 -11.32 10.92
N SER A 48 2.35 -10.13 10.71
CA SER A 48 3.44 -9.60 11.56
C SER A 48 2.92 -8.85 12.79
N SER A 49 3.80 -8.61 13.74
CA SER A 49 3.48 -7.82 14.94
C SER A 49 4.65 -6.97 15.39
N VAL A 50 4.34 -5.89 16.10
CA VAL A 50 5.30 -4.96 16.71
C VAL A 50 4.82 -4.60 18.12
N VAL A 51 5.74 -4.34 19.03
CA VAL A 51 5.42 -3.80 20.36
C VAL A 51 5.68 -2.31 20.34
N LEU A 52 4.67 -1.53 20.73
CA LEU A 52 4.72 -0.08 20.90
C LEU A 52 4.83 0.27 22.37
N GLU A 53 5.51 1.36 22.67
CA GLU A 53 5.63 1.94 24.00
C GLU A 53 5.01 3.34 24.00
N ALA A 54 4.24 3.66 25.01
CA ALA A 54 3.80 5.01 25.28
C ALA A 54 4.87 5.72 26.13
N ARG A 55 5.36 6.86 25.66
CA ARG A 55 6.42 7.63 26.32
C ARG A 55 5.90 9.01 26.68
N LEU A 56 5.94 9.32 27.97
CA LEU A 56 5.53 10.61 28.53
C LEU A 56 6.76 11.50 28.70
N THR A 57 6.64 12.75 28.29
CA THR A 57 7.61 13.83 28.56
C THR A 57 6.91 14.87 29.39
N GLU A 58 7.46 15.20 30.56
CA GLU A 58 6.93 16.21 31.47
C GLU A 58 7.93 17.36 31.58
N GLY A 59 7.54 18.54 31.08
CA GLY A 59 8.41 19.71 31.06
C GLY A 59 9.73 19.44 30.33
N THR A 60 10.85 19.56 31.05
CA THR A 60 12.22 19.32 30.54
C THR A 60 12.78 17.94 30.88
N SER A 61 11.98 17.07 31.53
CA SER A 61 12.40 15.73 31.92
C SER A 61 12.58 14.82 30.68
N PRO A 62 13.53 13.86 30.71
CA PRO A 62 13.65 12.86 29.66
C PRO A 62 12.36 12.03 29.54
N PRO A 63 11.98 11.61 28.28
CA PRO A 63 10.83 10.75 28.07
C PRO A 63 11.00 9.41 28.83
N HIS A 64 9.95 8.98 29.53
CA HIS A 64 9.90 7.68 30.21
C HIS A 64 8.67 6.88 29.76
N VAL A 65 8.76 5.54 29.85
CA VAL A 65 7.66 4.64 29.47
C VAL A 65 6.57 4.67 30.54
N VAL A 66 5.32 4.79 30.06
CA VAL A 66 4.12 4.75 30.92
C VAL A 66 3.18 3.65 30.49
N ALA A 67 2.39 3.11 31.44
CA ALA A 67 1.33 2.16 31.14
C ALA A 67 0.12 2.92 30.59
N ALA A 68 -0.06 2.91 29.27
CA ALA A 68 -1.16 3.58 28.60
C ALA A 68 -2.29 2.61 28.23
N ASP A 69 -3.49 3.14 28.08
CA ASP A 69 -4.60 2.43 27.44
C ASP A 69 -4.47 2.49 25.94
N TRP A 70 -4.53 1.34 25.30
CA TRP A 70 -4.34 1.18 23.87
C TRP A 70 -5.65 0.89 23.14
N ALA A 71 -5.85 1.51 22.00
CA ALA A 71 -7.00 1.27 21.13
C ALA A 71 -6.61 1.33 19.65
N SER A 72 -7.24 0.49 18.82
CA SER A 72 -7.18 0.57 17.36
C SER A 72 -8.49 1.14 16.83
N ALA A 73 -8.40 2.04 15.85
CA ALA A 73 -9.58 2.60 15.15
C ALA A 73 -10.30 1.52 14.32
N ASP A 74 -9.57 0.57 13.74
CA ASP A 74 -10.11 -0.64 13.10
C ASP A 74 -9.31 -1.87 13.54
N GLY A 75 -9.84 -2.59 14.52
CA GLY A 75 -9.22 -3.81 15.04
C GLY A 75 -9.24 -4.99 14.07
N ARG A 76 -9.98 -4.92 12.95
CA ARG A 76 -9.95 -5.94 11.89
C ARG A 76 -8.73 -5.78 11.00
N VAL A 77 -8.23 -4.55 10.83
CA VAL A 77 -7.00 -4.24 10.09
C VAL A 77 -5.78 -4.54 10.96
N ALA A 78 -5.72 -3.95 12.15
CA ALA A 78 -4.68 -4.25 13.13
C ALA A 78 -5.26 -4.17 14.55
N ALA A 79 -5.07 -5.21 15.34
CA ALA A 79 -5.46 -5.24 16.74
C ALA A 79 -4.28 -4.83 17.62
N VAL A 80 -4.57 -4.16 18.73
CA VAL A 80 -3.59 -3.83 19.77
C VAL A 80 -4.05 -4.41 21.11
N ASP A 81 -3.13 -4.99 21.86
CA ASP A 81 -3.40 -5.49 23.21
C ASP A 81 -2.96 -4.48 24.29
N ARG A 82 -3.25 -4.81 25.56
CA ARG A 82 -2.94 -3.94 26.69
C ARG A 82 -1.44 -3.70 26.91
N SER A 83 -0.58 -4.54 26.36
CA SER A 83 0.88 -4.38 26.43
C SER A 83 1.44 -3.49 25.30
N GLY A 84 0.59 -2.95 24.43
CA GLY A 84 1.01 -2.19 23.26
C GLY A 84 1.45 -3.06 22.07
N ARG A 85 1.23 -4.39 22.12
CA ARG A 85 1.53 -5.28 21.00
C ARG A 85 0.46 -5.13 19.92
N VAL A 86 0.87 -4.64 18.76
CA VAL A 86 0.04 -4.50 17.57
C VAL A 86 0.25 -5.71 16.68
N SER A 87 -0.83 -6.33 16.22
CA SER A 87 -0.85 -7.45 15.28
C SER A 87 -1.58 -7.04 14.01
N ALA A 88 -0.94 -7.15 12.85
CA ALA A 88 -1.53 -6.88 11.54
C ALA A 88 -2.39 -8.07 11.09
N LEU A 89 -3.70 -7.87 10.91
CA LEU A 89 -4.67 -8.95 10.67
C LEU A 89 -5.18 -8.99 9.22
N ALA A 90 -5.42 -7.82 8.61
CA ALA A 90 -5.93 -7.69 7.26
C ALA A 90 -5.31 -6.48 6.55
N PRO A 91 -5.32 -6.44 5.21
CA PRO A 91 -4.90 -5.25 4.47
C PRO A 91 -5.78 -4.04 4.79
N GLY A 92 -5.18 -2.85 4.83
CA GLY A 92 -5.90 -1.61 5.09
C GLY A 92 -5.08 -0.57 5.82
N THR A 93 -5.75 0.46 6.30
CA THR A 93 -5.19 1.52 7.14
C THR A 93 -5.97 1.61 8.44
N THR A 94 -5.27 1.88 9.54
CA THR A 94 -5.87 2.10 10.86
C THR A 94 -5.03 3.10 11.64
N THR A 95 -5.57 3.58 12.75
CA THR A 95 -4.85 4.44 13.69
C THR A 95 -4.79 3.76 15.06
N ILE A 96 -3.58 3.55 15.57
CA ILE A 96 -3.37 3.09 16.93
C ILE A 96 -3.29 4.31 17.84
N ARG A 97 -4.03 4.31 18.94
CA ARG A 97 -4.08 5.37 19.92
C ARG A 97 -3.59 4.86 21.27
N ALA A 98 -2.76 5.66 21.93
CA ALA A 98 -2.38 5.50 23.33
C ALA A 98 -3.01 6.63 24.13
N THR A 99 -3.51 6.33 25.35
CA THR A 99 -4.09 7.31 26.28
C THR A 99 -3.48 7.10 27.66
N PHE A 100 -3.02 8.19 28.28
CA PHE A 100 -2.51 8.18 29.64
C PHE A 100 -3.02 9.44 30.37
N GLY A 101 -3.92 9.27 31.32
CA GLY A 101 -4.62 10.40 31.95
C GLY A 101 -5.41 11.22 30.92
N ALA A 102 -5.08 12.50 30.79
CA ALA A 102 -5.69 13.40 29.81
C ALA A 102 -4.92 13.43 28.46
N ASP A 103 -3.72 12.86 28.42
CA ASP A 103 -2.85 12.92 27.24
C ASP A 103 -3.16 11.78 26.26
N THR A 104 -3.11 12.08 24.98
CA THR A 104 -3.31 11.10 23.91
C THR A 104 -2.23 11.22 22.84
N ALA A 105 -1.82 10.07 22.30
CA ALA A 105 -0.97 9.98 21.12
C ALA A 105 -1.61 9.06 20.09
N ALA A 106 -1.35 9.31 18.80
CA ALA A 106 -1.88 8.53 17.71
C ALA A 106 -0.80 8.20 16.69
N LEU A 107 -0.85 6.98 16.14
CA LEU A 107 0.05 6.48 15.12
C LEU A 107 -0.78 5.92 13.97
N ALA A 108 -0.70 6.55 12.79
CA ALA A 108 -1.28 5.99 11.58
C ALA A 108 -0.45 4.79 11.11
N MET A 109 -1.11 3.71 10.72
CA MET A 109 -0.45 2.47 10.32
C MET A 109 -1.16 1.88 9.11
N ARG A 110 -0.39 1.44 8.13
CA ARG A 110 -0.85 0.68 6.99
C ARG A 110 -0.43 -0.77 7.11
N THR A 111 -1.32 -1.68 6.73
CA THR A 111 -1.04 -3.11 6.63
C THR A 111 -1.25 -3.59 5.20
N ALA A 112 -0.44 -4.53 4.73
CA ALA A 112 -0.59 -5.14 3.41
C ALA A 112 -0.16 -6.60 3.43
N PRO A 113 -0.63 -7.44 2.47
CA PRO A 113 -0.17 -8.81 2.33
C PRO A 113 1.33 -8.85 2.06
N ASP A 114 1.97 -9.96 2.39
CA ASP A 114 3.37 -10.24 2.06
C ASP A 114 3.44 -11.00 0.75
N PHE A 115 3.80 -10.31 -0.33
CA PHE A 115 3.99 -10.89 -1.66
C PHE A 115 5.43 -11.38 -1.89
N ALA A 116 6.39 -11.07 -1.02
CA ALA A 116 7.79 -11.48 -1.21
C ALA A 116 7.93 -13.00 -1.25
N GLY A 117 8.82 -13.50 -2.10
CA GLY A 117 9.11 -14.93 -2.24
C GLY A 117 8.95 -15.45 -3.65
N THR A 118 9.09 -16.76 -3.79
CA THR A 118 8.92 -17.48 -5.06
C THR A 118 7.54 -18.15 -5.08
N TRP A 119 6.75 -17.81 -6.08
CA TRP A 119 5.41 -18.32 -6.29
C TRP A 119 5.40 -19.18 -7.55
N THR A 120 4.93 -20.43 -7.44
CA THR A 120 4.90 -21.38 -8.55
C THR A 120 3.54 -22.04 -8.71
N GLY A 121 3.16 -22.30 -9.94
CA GLY A 121 1.89 -22.94 -10.27
C GLY A 121 1.55 -22.81 -11.75
N ASN A 122 0.27 -22.74 -12.06
CA ASN A 122 -0.23 -22.74 -13.42
C ASN A 122 -1.05 -21.47 -13.73
N ARG A 123 -1.04 -21.12 -15.01
CA ARG A 123 -1.95 -20.17 -15.63
C ARG A 123 -2.77 -20.84 -16.72
N ARG A 124 -3.93 -20.30 -17.03
CA ARG A 124 -4.86 -20.81 -18.05
C ARG A 124 -5.22 -19.69 -19.03
N VAL A 125 -5.20 -19.97 -20.32
CA VAL A 125 -5.69 -19.05 -21.35
C VAL A 125 -7.21 -18.88 -21.17
N THR A 126 -7.65 -17.65 -21.03
CA THR A 126 -9.08 -17.28 -20.97
C THR A 126 -9.57 -16.67 -22.26
N ALA A 127 -8.72 -15.93 -22.98
CA ALA A 127 -9.02 -15.36 -24.28
C ALA A 127 -7.74 -15.13 -25.09
N CYS A 128 -7.86 -15.20 -26.41
CA CYS A 128 -6.84 -14.74 -27.35
C CYS A 128 -7.52 -13.94 -28.44
N LEU A 129 -7.03 -12.74 -28.69
CA LEU A 129 -7.53 -11.79 -29.69
C LEU A 129 -6.41 -11.49 -30.68
N HIS A 130 -6.44 -12.12 -31.84
CA HIS A 130 -5.49 -11.90 -32.92
C HIS A 130 -6.28 -11.76 -34.24
N PRO A 131 -5.92 -10.84 -35.16
CA PRO A 131 -6.59 -10.70 -36.47
C PRO A 131 -6.56 -11.97 -37.31
N ARG A 132 -5.58 -12.83 -37.08
CA ARG A 132 -5.47 -14.18 -37.66
C ARG A 132 -5.88 -15.23 -36.63
N PRO A 133 -7.12 -15.76 -36.66
CA PRO A 133 -7.63 -16.68 -35.63
C PRO A 133 -6.83 -17.98 -35.48
N GLU A 134 -6.18 -18.42 -36.56
CA GLU A 134 -5.33 -19.61 -36.57
C GLU A 134 -4.13 -19.48 -35.61
N VAL A 135 -3.62 -18.27 -35.37
CA VAL A 135 -2.54 -18.02 -34.39
C VAL A 135 -3.03 -18.35 -32.99
N CYS A 136 -4.23 -17.90 -32.64
CA CYS A 136 -4.85 -18.21 -31.37
C CYS A 136 -5.12 -19.71 -31.23
N ALA A 137 -5.68 -20.33 -32.26
CA ALA A 137 -6.01 -21.77 -32.25
C ALA A 137 -4.74 -22.64 -32.06
N ALA A 138 -3.64 -22.27 -32.70
CA ALA A 138 -2.39 -23.03 -32.66
C ALA A 138 -1.61 -22.80 -31.35
N ALA A 139 -1.43 -21.55 -30.94
CA ALA A 139 -0.52 -21.21 -29.87
C ALA A 139 -1.24 -20.99 -28.51
N TYR A 140 -2.46 -20.48 -28.53
CA TYR A 140 -3.20 -20.04 -27.32
C TYR A 140 -4.65 -20.52 -27.29
N PRO A 141 -4.93 -21.83 -27.53
CA PRO A 141 -6.31 -22.31 -27.45
C PRO A 141 -6.87 -22.06 -26.04
N THR A 142 -8.13 -21.67 -25.96
CA THR A 142 -8.82 -21.46 -24.68
C THR A 142 -8.68 -22.69 -23.78
N ASN A 143 -8.47 -22.47 -22.50
CA ASN A 143 -8.18 -23.48 -21.48
C ASN A 143 -6.78 -24.13 -21.57
N ARG A 144 -5.91 -23.70 -22.48
CA ARG A 144 -4.51 -24.13 -22.41
C ARG A 144 -3.90 -23.76 -21.06
N ILE A 145 -3.26 -24.75 -20.43
CA ILE A 145 -2.56 -24.59 -19.16
C ILE A 145 -1.06 -24.50 -19.42
N ALA A 146 -0.39 -23.60 -18.72
CA ALA A 146 1.05 -23.44 -18.77
C ALA A 146 1.61 -23.07 -17.39
N ALA A 147 2.82 -23.54 -17.09
CA ALA A 147 3.46 -23.23 -15.82
C ALA A 147 3.86 -21.74 -15.74
N THR A 148 3.89 -21.26 -14.51
CA THR A 148 4.24 -19.86 -14.19
C THR A 148 5.06 -19.82 -12.91
N THR A 149 6.14 -19.04 -12.91
CA THR A 149 6.91 -18.72 -11.73
C THR A 149 6.99 -17.21 -11.58
N LEU A 150 6.68 -16.71 -10.40
CA LEU A 150 6.76 -15.31 -10.04
C LEU A 150 7.68 -15.17 -8.82
N VAL A 151 8.82 -14.50 -8.99
CA VAL A 151 9.78 -14.23 -7.90
C VAL A 151 9.67 -12.77 -7.55
N LEU A 152 9.26 -12.48 -6.32
CA LEU A 152 8.97 -11.13 -5.87
C LEU A 152 9.80 -10.73 -4.66
N THR A 153 10.21 -9.48 -4.63
CA THR A 153 10.70 -8.76 -3.46
C THR A 153 9.73 -7.65 -3.12
N GLN A 154 9.57 -7.35 -1.85
CA GLN A 154 8.65 -6.33 -1.37
C GLN A 154 9.34 -5.35 -0.45
N ALA A 155 9.13 -4.06 -0.70
CA ALA A 155 9.54 -2.96 0.16
C ALA A 155 8.31 -2.09 0.45
N ARG A 156 7.66 -2.34 1.60
CA ARG A 156 6.38 -1.71 1.99
C ARG A 156 5.27 -2.09 1.00
N ASP A 157 4.70 -1.12 0.31
CA ASP A 157 3.66 -1.30 -0.72
C ASP A 157 4.21 -1.44 -2.15
N ARG A 158 5.53 -1.38 -2.32
CA ARG A 158 6.18 -1.57 -3.61
C ARG A 158 6.70 -2.98 -3.75
N VAL A 159 6.46 -3.56 -4.91
CA VAL A 159 6.86 -4.92 -5.25
C VAL A 159 7.64 -4.88 -6.56
N SER A 160 8.70 -5.65 -6.64
CA SER A 160 9.47 -5.85 -7.87
C SER A 160 9.96 -7.29 -7.97
N GLY A 161 10.26 -7.75 -9.17
CA GLY A 161 10.73 -9.11 -9.35
C GLY A 161 10.75 -9.56 -10.79
N THR A 162 10.58 -10.87 -10.98
CA THR A 162 10.55 -11.50 -12.30
C THR A 162 9.35 -12.44 -12.44
N LEU A 163 8.71 -12.37 -13.59
CA LEU A 163 7.69 -13.31 -14.02
C LEU A 163 8.27 -14.20 -15.12
N SER A 164 8.36 -15.49 -14.87
CA SER A 164 8.80 -16.49 -15.85
C SER A 164 7.60 -17.28 -16.37
N LEU A 165 7.47 -17.32 -17.69
CA LEU A 165 6.36 -17.92 -18.42
C LEU A 165 6.89 -19.09 -19.23
N SER A 166 6.42 -20.33 -18.97
CA SER A 166 6.73 -21.51 -19.79
C SER A 166 5.99 -21.47 -21.14
N PRO A 167 6.45 -22.26 -22.13
CA PRO A 167 5.85 -22.27 -23.48
C PRO A 167 4.33 -22.15 -23.54
N PRO A 168 3.77 -21.58 -24.62
CA PRO A 168 4.29 -21.63 -25.98
C PRO A 168 5.42 -20.65 -26.30
N LEU A 169 5.64 -19.64 -25.47
CA LEU A 169 6.78 -18.75 -25.61
C LEU A 169 8.04 -19.44 -25.06
N THR A 170 9.14 -19.36 -25.78
CA THR A 170 10.42 -19.92 -25.35
C THR A 170 10.96 -19.18 -24.14
N SER A 171 10.66 -19.68 -22.93
CA SER A 171 11.16 -19.19 -21.64
C SER A 171 11.27 -17.67 -21.50
N PRO A 172 10.22 -16.91 -21.78
CA PRO A 172 10.28 -15.48 -21.57
C PRO A 172 10.31 -15.20 -20.06
N SER A 173 11.24 -14.35 -19.70
CA SER A 173 11.32 -13.78 -18.36
C SER A 173 11.03 -12.29 -18.46
N SER A 174 10.12 -11.81 -17.63
CA SER A 174 9.75 -10.40 -17.57
C SER A 174 10.20 -9.82 -16.24
N ALA A 175 10.94 -8.72 -16.27
CA ALA A 175 11.05 -7.89 -15.09
C ALA A 175 9.69 -7.26 -14.82
N VAL A 176 9.22 -7.37 -13.59
CA VAL A 176 7.93 -6.82 -13.15
C VAL A 176 8.13 -5.88 -11.97
N SER A 177 7.30 -4.86 -11.90
CA SER A 177 7.21 -3.95 -10.77
C SER A 177 5.77 -3.52 -10.56
N GLY A 178 5.44 -3.13 -9.33
CA GLY A 178 4.08 -2.71 -9.05
C GLY A 178 3.84 -2.24 -7.64
N THR A 179 2.57 -2.02 -7.34
CA THR A 179 2.13 -1.48 -6.05
C THR A 179 0.96 -2.27 -5.48
N ILE A 180 0.96 -2.37 -4.16
CA ILE A 180 -0.14 -2.99 -3.41
C ILE A 180 -1.17 -1.90 -3.10
N ALA A 181 -2.39 -2.09 -3.59
CA ALA A 181 -3.51 -1.19 -3.29
C ALA A 181 -3.94 -1.31 -1.82
N GLU A 182 -4.77 -0.40 -1.36
CA GLU A 182 -5.24 -0.35 0.05
C GLU A 182 -5.96 -1.64 0.46
N LEU A 183 -6.75 -2.24 -0.42
CA LEU A 183 -7.46 -3.49 -0.17
C LEU A 183 -6.59 -4.75 -0.33
N GLY A 184 -5.29 -4.60 -0.56
CA GLY A 184 -4.34 -5.71 -0.60
C GLY A 184 -4.11 -6.32 -1.98
N ASN A 185 -4.76 -5.85 -3.04
CA ASN A 185 -4.49 -6.29 -4.41
C ASN A 185 -3.14 -5.73 -4.89
N LEU A 186 -2.33 -6.56 -5.54
CA LEU A 186 -1.10 -6.16 -6.20
C LEU A 186 -1.36 -5.96 -7.70
N THR A 187 -1.02 -4.79 -8.21
CA THR A 187 -0.98 -4.52 -9.65
C THR A 187 0.47 -4.56 -10.11
N LEU A 188 0.75 -5.30 -11.18
CA LEU A 188 2.08 -5.44 -11.75
C LEU A 188 2.11 -4.96 -13.20
N ASP A 189 3.18 -4.28 -13.56
CA ASP A 189 3.54 -3.89 -14.91
C ASP A 189 4.89 -4.52 -15.28
N GLY A 190 5.13 -4.74 -16.58
CA GLY A 190 6.39 -5.31 -17.04
C GLY A 190 6.48 -5.44 -18.55
N THR A 191 7.69 -5.73 -19.04
CA THR A 191 7.96 -5.98 -20.45
C THR A 191 8.29 -7.45 -20.63
N ILE A 192 7.58 -8.15 -21.51
CA ILE A 192 7.82 -9.55 -21.84
C ILE A 192 9.01 -9.63 -22.79
N ILE A 193 10.08 -10.27 -22.34
CA ILE A 193 11.33 -10.39 -23.08
C ILE A 193 11.59 -11.88 -23.36
N SER A 194 11.90 -12.22 -24.61
CA SER A 194 12.49 -13.50 -24.97
C SER A 194 13.99 -13.35 -25.16
N THR A 195 14.75 -14.23 -24.51
CA THR A 195 16.20 -14.32 -24.72
C THR A 195 16.48 -15.69 -25.33
N PRO A 196 16.63 -15.77 -26.65
CA PRO A 196 17.02 -17.03 -27.30
C PRO A 196 18.43 -17.42 -26.89
N SER A 197 18.73 -18.73 -26.89
CA SER A 197 19.99 -19.30 -26.45
C SER A 197 21.21 -18.83 -27.26
N SER A 198 21.02 -18.16 -28.36
CA SER A 198 22.08 -17.73 -29.29
C SER A 198 21.94 -16.31 -29.85
N GLY A 199 21.29 -15.39 -29.12
CA GLY A 199 21.07 -14.07 -29.69
C GLY A 199 20.72 -12.97 -28.67
N ALA A 200 20.54 -11.76 -29.19
CA ALA A 200 20.10 -10.61 -28.40
C ALA A 200 18.67 -10.80 -27.88
N SER A 201 18.38 -10.31 -26.69
CA SER A 201 17.04 -10.29 -26.12
C SER A 201 16.08 -9.49 -27.01
N THR A 202 14.92 -10.04 -27.26
CA THR A 202 13.85 -9.40 -28.04
C THR A 202 12.64 -9.14 -27.18
N THR A 203 12.12 -7.93 -27.21
CA THR A 203 10.84 -7.61 -26.56
C THR A 203 9.72 -8.27 -27.35
N LEU A 204 8.94 -9.13 -26.70
CA LEU A 204 7.79 -9.81 -27.30
C LEU A 204 6.49 -9.05 -27.06
N GLY A 205 6.41 -8.25 -26.01
CA GLY A 205 5.19 -7.54 -25.62
C GLY A 205 5.30 -6.92 -24.25
N THR A 206 4.16 -6.52 -23.72
CA THR A 206 4.04 -5.96 -22.36
C THR A 206 3.05 -6.75 -21.54
N LEU A 207 3.28 -6.80 -20.24
CA LEU A 207 2.30 -7.25 -19.26
C LEU A 207 1.26 -6.16 -19.09
N ALA A 208 0.01 -6.50 -19.26
CA ALA A 208 -1.12 -5.58 -19.14
C ALA A 208 -2.16 -6.13 -18.16
N ASP A 209 -2.84 -5.23 -17.47
CA ASP A 209 -3.95 -5.54 -16.55
C ASP A 209 -3.62 -6.64 -15.53
N CYS A 210 -2.34 -6.75 -15.13
CA CYS A 210 -1.93 -7.75 -14.16
C CYS A 210 -2.39 -7.34 -12.77
N ARG A 211 -3.32 -8.12 -12.23
CA ARG A 211 -3.83 -7.98 -10.88
C ARG A 211 -3.81 -9.31 -10.18
N VAL A 212 -3.15 -9.36 -9.05
CA VAL A 212 -3.04 -10.55 -8.21
C VAL A 212 -3.38 -10.23 -6.75
N GLU A 213 -3.86 -11.24 -6.05
CA GLU A 213 -4.17 -11.16 -4.62
C GLU A 213 -3.76 -12.47 -3.94
N ILE A 214 -3.49 -12.39 -2.64
CA ILE A 214 -3.29 -13.58 -1.80
C ILE A 214 -4.64 -13.90 -1.15
N GLU A 215 -5.16 -15.08 -1.45
CA GLU A 215 -6.42 -15.57 -0.91
C GLU A 215 -6.31 -15.73 0.62
N PRO A 216 -7.15 -15.04 1.40
CA PRO A 216 -7.13 -15.14 2.86
C PRO A 216 -7.35 -16.58 3.33
N GLY A 217 -6.55 -17.01 4.32
CA GLY A 217 -6.66 -18.33 4.92
C GLY A 217 -5.91 -19.45 4.18
N THR A 218 -5.84 -19.42 2.85
CA THR A 218 -5.10 -20.43 2.07
C THR A 218 -3.66 -19.99 1.77
N GLY A 219 -3.42 -18.68 1.69
CA GLY A 219 -2.14 -18.12 1.28
C GLY A 219 -1.79 -18.36 -0.21
N ILE A 220 -2.80 -18.75 -1.01
CA ILE A 220 -2.64 -19.00 -2.46
C ILE A 220 -2.72 -17.66 -3.20
N LEU A 221 -1.82 -17.42 -4.15
CA LEU A 221 -1.86 -16.25 -5.00
C LEU A 221 -2.71 -16.56 -6.24
N ARG A 222 -3.73 -15.74 -6.46
CA ARG A 222 -4.65 -15.81 -7.61
C ARG A 222 -4.67 -14.48 -8.34
N GLY A 223 -5.21 -14.50 -9.57
CA GLY A 223 -5.38 -13.28 -10.33
C GLY A 223 -5.48 -13.51 -11.83
N SER A 224 -5.23 -12.46 -12.57
CA SER A 224 -5.24 -12.46 -14.03
C SER A 224 -4.25 -11.45 -14.57
N PHE A 225 -3.83 -11.66 -15.81
CA PHE A 225 -3.05 -10.72 -16.58
C PHE A 225 -3.29 -10.90 -18.07
N ALA A 226 -2.84 -9.95 -18.87
CA ALA A 226 -2.78 -10.09 -20.29
C ALA A 226 -1.37 -9.84 -20.82
N GLU A 227 -1.02 -10.53 -21.86
CA GLU A 227 0.13 -10.27 -22.70
C GLU A 227 -0.35 -9.44 -23.90
N ALA A 228 0.14 -8.21 -24.04
CA ALA A 228 -0.11 -7.35 -25.18
C ALA A 228 1.11 -7.37 -26.10
N HIS A 229 0.91 -7.74 -27.35
CA HIS A 229 1.96 -7.94 -28.33
C HIS A 229 1.74 -7.04 -29.55
N THR A 230 2.83 -6.78 -30.27
CA THR A 230 2.79 -6.13 -31.59
C THR A 230 3.75 -6.87 -32.51
N ASP A 231 3.21 -7.40 -33.60
CA ASP A 231 3.98 -8.08 -34.64
C ASP A 231 4.85 -7.08 -35.43
N ALA A 232 5.79 -7.61 -36.22
CA ALA A 232 6.69 -6.78 -37.04
C ALA A 232 5.95 -5.93 -38.10
N ASP A 233 4.75 -6.33 -38.51
CA ASP A 233 3.89 -5.59 -39.43
C ASP A 233 3.04 -4.50 -38.72
N GLY A 234 3.20 -4.31 -37.41
CA GLY A 234 2.44 -3.37 -36.60
C GLY A 234 1.10 -3.91 -36.09
N THR A 235 0.77 -5.16 -36.39
CA THR A 235 -0.46 -5.80 -35.89
C THR A 235 -0.40 -5.99 -34.36
N SER A 236 -1.36 -5.38 -33.69
CA SER A 236 -1.49 -5.55 -32.22
C SER A 236 -2.44 -6.69 -31.89
N TRP A 237 -2.08 -7.49 -30.91
CA TRP A 237 -2.90 -8.62 -30.45
C TRP A 237 -2.68 -8.87 -28.95
N ARG A 238 -3.55 -9.72 -28.34
CA ARG A 238 -3.57 -9.89 -26.90
C ARG A 238 -3.97 -11.31 -26.50
N VAL A 239 -3.31 -11.81 -25.44
CA VAL A 239 -3.71 -13.06 -24.77
C VAL A 239 -4.02 -12.75 -23.32
N SER A 240 -5.17 -13.21 -22.85
CA SER A 240 -5.59 -13.08 -21.46
C SER A 240 -5.42 -14.39 -20.71
N TRP A 241 -4.91 -14.30 -19.51
CA TRP A 241 -4.57 -15.41 -18.64
C TRP A 241 -5.23 -15.28 -17.27
N GLU A 242 -5.65 -16.40 -16.73
CA GLU A 242 -6.04 -16.57 -15.34
C GLU A 242 -4.93 -17.34 -14.60
N ILE A 243 -4.49 -16.81 -13.46
CA ILE A 243 -3.59 -17.50 -12.53
C ILE A 243 -4.44 -18.45 -11.69
N GLN A 244 -4.23 -19.76 -11.84
CA GLN A 244 -5.07 -20.80 -11.22
C GLN A 244 -4.68 -21.14 -9.77
N GLY A 245 -3.82 -20.35 -9.18
CA GLY A 245 -3.33 -20.53 -7.82
C GLY A 245 -1.85 -20.85 -7.80
N LEU A 246 -1.03 -19.86 -7.45
CA LEU A 246 0.39 -20.08 -7.19
C LEU A 246 0.59 -20.31 -5.71
N THR A 247 1.43 -21.26 -5.38
CA THR A 247 1.86 -21.52 -4.01
C THR A 247 3.25 -20.97 -3.77
N ARG A 248 3.48 -20.44 -2.56
CA ARG A 248 4.80 -19.95 -2.17
C ARG A 248 5.72 -21.12 -1.86
N THR A 249 6.84 -21.20 -2.57
CA THR A 249 7.96 -22.08 -2.17
C THR A 249 8.79 -21.34 -1.12
N ARG A 250 9.06 -22.03 -0.02
CA ARG A 250 9.90 -21.53 1.08
C ARG A 250 11.37 -21.79 0.80
#